data_a14ed7fdf7d516f9e091d897c504f053
#
_entry.id   a14ed7fdf7d516f9e091d897c504f053
#
_cell.length_a   1.000
_cell.length_b   1.000
_cell.length_c   1.000
_cell.angle_alpha   90.00
_cell.angle_beta   90.00
_cell.angle_gamma   90.00
#
_symmetry.space_group_name_H-M   'P 1'
#
loop_
_entity.id
_entity.type
_entity.pdbx_description
1 polymer ?
#
loop_
_entity_poly.entity_id
_entity_poly.type
_entity_poly.pdbx_seq_one_letter_code
_entity_poly.pdbx_strand_id
1 'polypeptide(L)'
;MSNKLFSSASYADTKPHYHILDGLRGAAALMVVWYHVFEGFAFAEGSAIDVFNHGYLAVDFFFMLSGFVISYAYDDRWNKMSMGDFFKRRLVRLHPMIVMGAIIGTVTFLLGGCMKWDGSVTPMSGVALAFFLTCCFIPAWPGAMHEVRGNGEMFPLNGPAWSLFFEYIGNICYALFIRRFSTKVLAVWTAILGVIYAWFAIFNVSGYESGGVGWTMMDNVNIFGGLLRMMFPFSLGMLLARNFKPTRVRGIFWIAIAVLFALFSVPFFPSVNGICVNGIFEMCCIMLIFPSLVWLGASGVTSDKASTGVCKFLGDISYPLYIVHYPVMYLFYAWLIKNQLYTLGETWQVVACVYATNVLLAFAALKLYDEPVRKWLTAKLKIGMKK
;
A
#
# COMPACT_ATOMS: atom_id res chain seq x y z
N MET A 1 33.79 -26.60 -3.28
CA MET A 1 33.06 -27.10 -2.10
C MET A 1 31.76 -26.30 -1.97
N SER A 2 30.67 -26.98 -2.21
CA SER A 2 29.32 -26.42 -2.40
C SER A 2 28.71 -25.95 -1.08
N ASN A 3 28.28 -24.70 -1.02
CA ASN A 3 27.47 -24.11 0.06
C ASN A 3 26.06 -24.73 0.14
N LYS A 4 25.97 -25.92 0.70
CA LYS A 4 24.73 -26.60 1.10
C LYS A 4 24.37 -26.29 2.57
N LEU A 5 24.34 -25.04 2.97
CA LEU A 5 24.04 -24.70 4.36
C LEU A 5 22.92 -23.65 4.44
N PHE A 6 21.72 -23.91 3.94
CA PHE A 6 20.48 -23.22 4.32
C PHE A 6 19.31 -23.77 3.50
N SER A 7 19.04 -25.07 3.63
CA SER A 7 17.74 -25.59 3.20
C SER A 7 16.94 -26.04 4.42
N SER A 8 16.61 -25.12 5.31
CA SER A 8 15.39 -25.29 6.10
C SER A 8 14.24 -24.93 5.18
N ALA A 9 13.63 -25.93 4.55
CA ALA A 9 12.48 -25.74 3.68
C ALA A 9 11.37 -25.03 4.46
N SER A 10 11.35 -23.69 4.38
CA SER A 10 10.20 -22.90 4.78
C SER A 10 9.06 -23.28 3.83
N TYR A 11 7.84 -23.41 4.32
CA TYR A 11 6.67 -23.73 3.48
C TYR A 11 6.48 -22.76 2.30
N ALA A 12 7.14 -21.60 2.31
CA ALA A 12 7.14 -20.63 1.22
C ALA A 12 7.92 -21.10 -0.02
N ASP A 13 8.95 -21.94 0.16
CA ASP A 13 9.93 -22.25 -0.89
C ASP A 13 9.46 -23.29 -1.91
N THR A 14 8.24 -23.84 -1.76
CA THR A 14 7.72 -24.90 -2.63
C THR A 14 6.80 -24.42 -3.75
N LYS A 15 6.34 -23.15 -3.71
CA LYS A 15 5.44 -22.60 -4.74
C LYS A 15 6.20 -21.66 -5.68
N PRO A 16 5.87 -21.66 -6.99
CA PRO A 16 6.41 -20.68 -7.93
C PRO A 16 6.22 -19.24 -7.44
N HIS A 17 7.24 -18.42 -7.62
CA HIS A 17 7.21 -17.01 -7.29
C HIS A 17 6.72 -16.19 -8.47
N TYR A 18 5.82 -15.25 -8.24
CA TYR A 18 5.24 -14.40 -9.30
C TYR A 18 6.04 -13.11 -9.46
N HIS A 19 7.24 -13.19 -10.06
CA HIS A 19 8.14 -12.06 -10.24
C HIS A 19 7.50 -10.86 -10.91
N ILE A 20 6.59 -11.08 -11.88
CA ILE A 20 5.91 -10.00 -12.57
C ILE A 20 4.95 -9.27 -11.63
N LEU A 21 4.19 -9.98 -10.79
CA LEU A 21 3.32 -9.32 -9.80
C LEU A 21 4.11 -8.49 -8.79
N ASP A 22 5.28 -8.97 -8.36
CA ASP A 22 6.15 -8.17 -7.51
C ASP A 22 6.70 -6.94 -8.23
N GLY A 23 7.11 -7.09 -9.49
CA GLY A 23 7.54 -5.96 -10.32
C GLY A 23 6.42 -4.93 -10.54
N LEU A 24 5.18 -5.37 -10.78
CA LEU A 24 4.03 -4.49 -10.93
C LEU A 24 3.70 -3.75 -9.62
N ARG A 25 3.83 -4.43 -8.46
CA ARG A 25 3.69 -3.77 -7.15
C ARG A 25 4.74 -2.66 -6.98
N GLY A 26 5.98 -2.89 -7.41
CA GLY A 26 7.03 -1.89 -7.35
C GLY A 26 6.81 -0.73 -8.32
N ALA A 27 6.36 -0.99 -9.54
CA ALA A 27 6.00 0.05 -10.49
C ALA A 27 4.83 0.91 -9.96
N ALA A 28 3.80 0.28 -9.41
CA ALA A 28 2.69 1.00 -8.77
C ALA A 28 3.15 1.82 -7.55
N ALA A 29 4.12 1.33 -6.75
CA ALA A 29 4.70 2.10 -5.64
C ALA A 29 5.45 3.35 -6.13
N LEU A 30 6.18 3.27 -7.24
CA LEU A 30 6.78 4.46 -7.88
C LEU A 30 5.71 5.44 -8.37
N MET A 31 4.61 4.94 -8.93
CA MET A 31 3.49 5.77 -9.37
C MET A 31 2.77 6.45 -8.19
N VAL A 32 2.73 5.83 -7.01
CA VAL A 32 2.23 6.47 -5.77
C VAL A 32 3.10 7.66 -5.37
N VAL A 33 4.43 7.53 -5.44
CA VAL A 33 5.33 8.66 -5.17
C VAL A 33 5.07 9.80 -6.16
N TRP A 34 4.85 9.46 -7.43
CA TRP A 34 4.53 10.42 -8.48
C TRP A 34 3.18 11.11 -8.24
N TYR A 35 2.16 10.36 -7.83
CA TYR A 35 0.86 10.92 -7.43
C TYR A 35 1.01 11.94 -6.30
N HIS A 36 1.77 11.62 -5.26
CA HIS A 36 1.97 12.51 -4.12
C HIS A 36 2.77 13.77 -4.46
N VAL A 37 3.49 13.83 -5.58
CA VAL A 37 4.07 15.08 -6.07
C VAL A 37 2.94 16.07 -6.46
N PHE A 38 1.96 15.61 -7.24
CA PHE A 38 0.81 16.45 -7.65
C PHE A 38 -0.16 16.73 -6.50
N GLU A 39 -0.36 15.78 -5.62
CA GLU A 39 -1.07 16.02 -4.36
C GLU A 39 -0.39 17.13 -3.55
N GLY A 40 0.94 17.16 -3.51
CA GLY A 40 1.70 18.21 -2.84
C GLY A 40 1.49 19.59 -3.44
N PHE A 41 1.44 19.71 -4.77
CA PHE A 41 1.11 20.96 -5.44
C PHE A 41 -0.31 21.43 -5.09
N ALA A 42 -1.29 20.55 -5.23
CA ALA A 42 -2.67 20.84 -4.89
C ALA A 42 -2.84 21.24 -3.41
N PHE A 43 -2.20 20.49 -2.51
CA PHE A 43 -2.21 20.79 -1.07
C PHE A 43 -1.59 22.14 -0.74
N ALA A 44 -0.43 22.46 -1.34
CA ALA A 44 0.28 23.71 -1.09
C ALA A 44 -0.45 24.94 -1.64
N GLU A 45 -1.11 24.81 -2.78
CA GLU A 45 -1.91 25.86 -3.42
C GLU A 45 -3.31 25.98 -2.81
N GLY A 46 -3.84 24.93 -2.20
CA GLY A 46 -5.24 24.84 -1.76
C GLY A 46 -6.21 24.55 -2.91
N SER A 47 -5.73 23.87 -3.94
CA SER A 47 -6.48 23.51 -5.15
C SER A 47 -6.81 22.01 -5.19
N ALA A 48 -7.51 21.56 -6.24
CA ALA A 48 -7.69 20.15 -6.54
C ALA A 48 -6.49 19.61 -7.33
N ILE A 49 -6.23 18.29 -7.22
CA ILE A 49 -5.23 17.61 -8.05
C ILE A 49 -5.72 17.65 -9.51
N ASP A 50 -4.87 18.12 -10.42
CA ASP A 50 -5.18 18.31 -11.84
C ASP A 50 -4.45 17.33 -12.77
N VAL A 51 -3.39 16.68 -12.27
CA VAL A 51 -2.56 15.73 -13.01
C VAL A 51 -2.41 14.44 -12.21
N PHE A 52 -2.43 13.30 -12.89
CA PHE A 52 -2.28 11.97 -12.30
C PHE A 52 -3.32 11.68 -11.20
N ASN A 53 -4.55 12.09 -11.43
CA ASN A 53 -5.62 12.23 -10.46
C ASN A 53 -6.00 10.95 -9.71
N HIS A 54 -5.90 9.78 -10.38
CA HIS A 54 -6.32 8.50 -9.82
C HIS A 54 -5.15 7.64 -9.29
N GLY A 55 -3.98 8.23 -9.02
CA GLY A 55 -2.81 7.50 -8.49
C GLY A 55 -3.06 6.81 -7.15
N TYR A 56 -4.01 7.29 -6.35
CA TYR A 56 -4.45 6.65 -5.10
C TYR A 56 -5.07 5.25 -5.31
N LEU A 57 -5.53 4.91 -6.52
CA LEU A 57 -6.04 3.57 -6.85
C LEU A 57 -4.96 2.48 -6.82
N ALA A 58 -3.68 2.86 -6.80
CA ALA A 58 -2.59 1.92 -6.56
C ALA A 58 -2.77 1.15 -5.24
N VAL A 59 -3.39 1.77 -4.24
CA VAL A 59 -3.67 1.13 -2.94
C VAL A 59 -4.68 -0.01 -3.10
N ASP A 60 -5.71 0.18 -3.91
CA ASP A 60 -6.72 -0.85 -4.21
C ASP A 60 -6.09 -2.03 -4.98
N PHE A 61 -5.17 -1.72 -5.89
CA PHE A 61 -4.36 -2.73 -6.57
C PHE A 61 -3.47 -3.50 -5.57
N PHE A 62 -2.87 -2.83 -4.58
CA PHE A 62 -2.09 -3.50 -3.54
C PHE A 62 -2.95 -4.40 -2.64
N PHE A 63 -4.14 -3.98 -2.27
CA PHE A 63 -5.06 -4.81 -1.51
C PHE A 63 -5.45 -6.08 -2.28
N MET A 64 -5.69 -5.96 -3.58
CA MET A 64 -5.99 -7.12 -4.44
C MET A 64 -4.79 -8.07 -4.54
N LEU A 65 -3.58 -7.54 -4.76
CA LEU A 65 -2.35 -8.34 -4.76
C LEU A 65 -2.13 -9.03 -3.40
N SER A 66 -2.38 -8.33 -2.28
CA SER A 66 -2.26 -8.91 -0.95
C SER A 66 -3.22 -10.09 -0.75
N GLY A 67 -4.49 -9.94 -1.15
CA GLY A 67 -5.48 -11.02 -1.11
C GLY A 67 -5.07 -12.22 -1.98
N PHE A 68 -4.62 -11.97 -3.21
CA PHE A 68 -4.12 -13.01 -4.10
C PHE A 68 -2.95 -13.78 -3.49
N VAL A 69 -1.94 -13.07 -3.00
CA VAL A 69 -0.73 -13.67 -2.43
C VAL A 69 -1.04 -14.44 -1.16
N ILE A 70 -1.92 -13.93 -0.28
CA ILE A 70 -2.29 -14.61 0.97
C ILE A 70 -3.01 -15.93 0.67
N SER A 71 -4.03 -15.92 -0.18
CA SER A 71 -4.75 -17.14 -0.54
C SER A 71 -3.81 -18.14 -1.21
N TYR A 72 -3.02 -17.69 -2.19
CA TYR A 72 -2.03 -18.54 -2.84
C TYR A 72 -1.00 -19.13 -1.88
N ALA A 73 -0.49 -18.34 -0.94
CA ALA A 73 0.56 -18.78 -0.04
C ALA A 73 0.05 -19.68 1.10
N TYR A 74 -1.19 -19.52 1.55
CA TYR A 74 -1.60 -20.09 2.83
C TYR A 74 -2.83 -21.00 2.81
N ASP A 75 -3.74 -20.93 1.81
CA ASP A 75 -5.01 -21.68 1.86
C ASP A 75 -4.82 -23.20 2.04
N ASP A 76 -3.80 -23.79 1.44
CA ASP A 76 -3.49 -25.22 1.51
C ASP A 76 -2.56 -25.63 2.67
N ARG A 77 -2.17 -24.69 3.54
CA ARG A 77 -1.15 -24.93 4.59
C ARG A 77 -1.69 -24.98 6.00
N TRP A 78 -2.95 -24.66 6.20
CA TRP A 78 -3.55 -24.59 7.53
C TRP A 78 -3.56 -25.90 8.29
N ASN A 79 -3.48 -27.05 7.61
CA ASN A 79 -3.31 -28.36 8.26
C ASN A 79 -1.90 -28.57 8.89
N LYS A 80 -0.93 -27.74 8.51
CA LYS A 80 0.48 -27.83 8.93
C LYS A 80 0.98 -26.55 9.60
N MET A 81 0.15 -25.55 9.77
CA MET A 81 0.48 -24.24 10.29
C MET A 81 -0.55 -23.78 11.32
N SER A 82 -0.08 -23.37 12.49
CA SER A 82 -0.94 -22.77 13.51
C SER A 82 -1.29 -21.31 13.17
N MET A 83 -2.34 -20.80 13.80
CA MET A 83 -2.71 -19.37 13.70
C MET A 83 -1.56 -18.47 14.21
N GLY A 84 -0.91 -18.86 15.31
CA GLY A 84 0.26 -18.15 15.83
C GLY A 84 1.43 -18.11 14.84
N ASP A 85 1.68 -19.19 14.10
CA ASP A 85 2.72 -19.21 13.07
C ASP A 85 2.38 -18.30 11.89
N PHE A 86 1.11 -18.22 11.50
CA PHE A 86 0.64 -17.27 10.49
C PHE A 86 0.91 -15.83 10.93
N PHE A 87 0.45 -15.44 12.12
CA PHE A 87 0.65 -14.07 12.61
C PHE A 87 2.12 -13.71 12.81
N LYS A 88 2.95 -14.63 13.32
CA LYS A 88 4.39 -14.41 13.41
C LYS A 88 5.02 -14.11 12.04
N ARG A 89 4.63 -14.87 10.99
CA ARG A 89 5.12 -14.65 9.62
C ARG A 89 4.69 -13.29 9.07
N ARG A 90 3.43 -12.92 9.29
CA ARG A 90 2.92 -11.61 8.85
C ARG A 90 3.59 -10.46 9.60
N LEU A 91 3.73 -10.60 10.92
CA LEU A 91 4.41 -9.60 11.75
C LEU A 91 5.86 -9.39 11.31
N VAL A 92 6.64 -10.47 11.16
CA VAL A 92 8.02 -10.38 10.68
C VAL A 92 8.11 -9.80 9.27
N ARG A 93 7.11 -10.02 8.42
CA ARG A 93 7.06 -9.49 7.06
C ARG A 93 6.79 -7.99 7.01
N LEU A 94 5.89 -7.48 7.85
CA LEU A 94 5.34 -6.13 7.72
C LEU A 94 5.87 -5.16 8.79
N HIS A 95 5.93 -5.59 10.04
CA HIS A 95 6.14 -4.70 11.17
C HIS A 95 7.51 -4.00 11.22
N PRO A 96 8.63 -4.64 10.83
CA PRO A 96 9.93 -3.97 10.85
C PRO A 96 9.92 -2.66 10.06
N MET A 97 9.32 -2.65 8.87
CA MET A 97 9.25 -1.44 8.05
C MET A 97 8.30 -0.39 8.61
N ILE A 98 7.24 -0.77 9.34
CA ILE A 98 6.38 0.17 10.06
C ILE A 98 7.20 0.96 11.10
N VAL A 99 8.02 0.25 11.87
CA VAL A 99 8.93 0.88 12.85
C VAL A 99 9.94 1.79 12.14
N MET A 100 10.52 1.35 11.02
CA MET A 100 11.43 2.20 10.22
C MET A 100 10.71 3.46 9.70
N GLY A 101 9.48 3.32 9.19
CA GLY A 101 8.67 4.45 8.76
C GLY A 101 8.36 5.43 9.90
N ALA A 102 8.10 4.93 11.12
CA ALA A 102 7.92 5.76 12.30
C ALA A 102 9.20 6.52 12.67
N ILE A 103 10.38 5.87 12.59
CA ILE A 103 11.67 6.52 12.83
C ILE A 103 11.91 7.64 11.80
N ILE A 104 11.78 7.34 10.51
CA ILE A 104 11.99 8.33 9.44
C ILE A 104 10.97 9.46 9.57
N GLY A 105 9.69 9.14 9.82
CA GLY A 105 8.63 10.11 10.01
C GLY A 105 8.89 11.04 11.20
N THR A 106 9.40 10.51 12.31
CA THR A 106 9.80 11.33 13.47
C THR A 106 10.97 12.24 13.12
N VAL A 107 12.02 11.69 12.47
CA VAL A 107 13.19 12.49 12.08
C VAL A 107 12.79 13.61 11.13
N THR A 108 12.00 13.33 10.10
CA THR A 108 11.53 14.37 9.15
C THR A 108 10.62 15.39 9.83
N PHE A 109 9.79 14.99 10.80
CA PHE A 109 8.95 15.90 11.57
C PHE A 109 9.78 16.83 12.46
N LEU A 110 10.83 16.31 13.11
CA LEU A 110 11.80 17.13 13.88
C LEU A 110 12.55 18.11 12.97
N LEU A 111 13.00 17.66 11.79
CA LEU A 111 13.66 18.52 10.79
C LEU A 111 12.71 19.61 10.27
N GLY A 112 11.41 19.34 10.20
CA GLY A 112 10.36 20.30 9.87
C GLY A 112 9.98 21.24 11.01
N GLY A 113 10.69 21.23 12.15
CA GLY A 113 10.43 22.11 13.29
C GLY A 113 9.24 21.72 14.16
N CYS A 114 8.77 20.49 14.08
CA CYS A 114 7.61 19.96 14.82
C CYS A 114 6.31 20.77 14.59
N MET A 115 6.17 21.35 13.41
CA MET A 115 5.04 22.21 13.06
C MET A 115 3.87 21.40 12.50
N LYS A 116 2.67 21.72 12.97
CA LYS A 116 1.41 21.32 12.34
C LYS A 116 1.16 22.13 11.07
N TRP A 117 0.20 21.73 10.27
CA TRP A 117 -0.16 22.44 9.05
C TRP A 117 -0.78 23.83 9.30
N ASP A 118 -1.33 24.07 10.52
CA ASP A 118 -1.83 25.37 10.97
C ASP A 118 -0.72 26.32 11.51
N GLY A 119 0.55 25.88 11.48
CA GLY A 119 1.69 26.65 11.99
C GLY A 119 1.95 26.51 13.49
N SER A 120 1.09 25.84 14.24
CA SER A 120 1.31 25.59 15.66
C SER A 120 2.40 24.52 15.88
N VAL A 121 3.14 24.64 17.00
CA VAL A 121 4.24 23.72 17.32
C VAL A 121 3.72 22.60 18.23
N THR A 122 4.00 21.37 17.83
CA THR A 122 3.69 20.19 18.65
C THR A 122 4.74 20.00 19.75
N PRO A 123 4.32 19.83 21.03
CA PRO A 123 5.25 19.58 22.12
C PRO A 123 5.95 18.22 21.95
N MET A 124 7.19 18.11 22.43
CA MET A 124 8.00 16.89 22.30
C MET A 124 7.35 15.65 22.93
N SER A 125 6.54 15.83 23.98
CA SER A 125 5.73 14.74 24.55
C SER A 125 4.71 14.18 23.56
N GLY A 126 4.10 15.03 22.73
CA GLY A 126 3.20 14.63 21.66
C GLY A 126 3.94 13.86 20.57
N VAL A 127 5.13 14.34 20.16
CA VAL A 127 5.98 13.66 19.16
C VAL A 127 6.42 12.28 19.67
N ALA A 128 6.88 12.19 20.93
CA ALA A 128 7.29 10.92 21.52
C ALA A 128 6.12 9.93 21.63
N LEU A 129 4.94 10.41 21.99
CA LEU A 129 3.73 9.58 22.03
C LEU A 129 3.31 9.12 20.63
N ALA A 130 3.33 10.02 19.63
CA ALA A 130 3.03 9.67 18.25
C ALA A 130 4.01 8.61 17.71
N PHE A 131 5.31 8.75 17.98
CA PHE A 131 6.30 7.75 17.64
C PHE A 131 5.99 6.39 18.26
N PHE A 132 5.78 6.34 19.57
CA PHE A 132 5.49 5.09 20.28
C PHE A 132 4.22 4.41 19.77
N LEU A 133 3.12 5.17 19.61
CA LEU A 133 1.85 4.63 19.12
C LEU A 133 1.94 4.19 17.67
N THR A 134 2.68 4.91 16.81
CA THR A 134 2.93 4.46 15.43
C THR A 134 3.75 3.16 15.42
N CYS A 135 4.76 3.01 16.27
CA CYS A 135 5.49 1.75 16.42
C CYS A 135 4.60 0.60 16.91
N CYS A 136 3.61 0.88 17.78
CA CYS A 136 2.61 -0.10 18.20
C CYS A 136 1.48 -0.29 17.17
N PHE A 137 1.50 0.48 16.08
CA PHE A 137 0.51 0.51 15.01
C PHE A 137 -0.89 0.87 15.51
N ILE A 138 -0.95 1.82 16.44
CA ILE A 138 -2.18 2.39 17.01
C ILE A 138 -2.47 3.71 16.30
N PRO A 139 -3.68 3.87 15.70
CA PRO A 139 -4.04 5.09 14.98
C PRO A 139 -4.13 6.31 15.90
N ALA A 140 -3.85 7.50 15.34
CA ALA A 140 -4.10 8.76 15.98
C ALA A 140 -5.60 9.11 15.90
N TRP A 141 -6.11 9.69 17.01
CA TRP A 141 -7.47 10.19 17.10
C TRP A 141 -7.46 11.71 16.88
N PRO A 142 -8.39 12.28 16.13
CA PRO A 142 -8.49 13.72 15.95
C PRO A 142 -8.55 14.46 17.28
N GLY A 143 -7.75 15.51 17.43
CA GLY A 143 -7.64 16.28 18.66
C GLY A 143 -6.82 15.64 19.78
N ALA A 144 -6.31 14.42 19.59
CA ALA A 144 -5.41 13.80 20.56
C ALA A 144 -4.00 14.40 20.49
N MET A 145 -3.26 14.35 21.61
CA MET A 145 -1.90 14.89 21.72
C MET A 145 -0.92 14.29 20.69
N HIS A 146 -1.15 13.06 20.25
CA HIS A 146 -0.34 12.35 19.26
C HIS A 146 -0.80 12.55 17.81
N GLU A 147 -1.87 13.31 17.58
CA GLU A 147 -2.25 13.81 16.26
C GLU A 147 -1.41 15.07 15.98
N VAL A 148 -0.17 14.84 15.51
CA VAL A 148 0.88 15.87 15.48
C VAL A 148 0.87 16.74 14.22
N ARG A 149 0.00 16.45 13.22
CA ARG A 149 -0.10 17.22 11.97
C ARG A 149 -1.26 18.21 11.93
N GLY A 150 -2.33 17.98 12.69
CA GLY A 150 -3.49 18.87 12.74
C GLY A 150 -4.49 18.68 11.58
N ASN A 151 -4.34 17.62 10.77
CA ASN A 151 -5.21 17.33 9.63
C ASN A 151 -6.00 16.01 9.79
N GLY A 152 -5.94 15.38 10.97
CA GLY A 152 -6.69 14.17 11.29
C GLY A 152 -6.18 12.89 10.65
N GLU A 153 -4.96 12.88 10.15
CA GLU A 153 -4.34 11.65 9.61
C GLU A 153 -4.29 10.54 10.65
N MET A 154 -4.66 9.32 10.23
CA MET A 154 -4.63 8.12 11.07
C MET A 154 -3.22 7.81 11.60
N PHE A 155 -2.19 8.07 10.82
CA PHE A 155 -0.78 7.91 11.18
C PHE A 155 0.03 9.17 10.81
N PRO A 156 0.00 10.20 11.64
CA PRO A 156 0.50 11.53 11.29
C PRO A 156 2.03 11.63 11.11
N LEU A 157 2.79 10.61 11.52
CA LEU A 157 4.21 10.49 11.20
C LEU A 157 4.46 9.76 9.86
N ASN A 158 3.47 9.02 9.36
CA ASN A 158 3.58 8.27 8.11
C ASN A 158 2.18 8.02 7.53
N GLY A 159 1.61 9.01 6.84
CA GLY A 159 0.24 8.98 6.32
C GLY A 159 -0.15 7.65 5.67
N PRO A 160 0.56 7.14 4.65
CA PRO A 160 0.20 5.89 3.96
C PRO A 160 0.11 4.64 4.81
N ALA A 161 0.59 4.65 6.06
CA ALA A 161 0.45 3.53 6.99
C ALA A 161 -1.00 3.14 7.27
N TRP A 162 -1.98 4.03 7.00
CA TRP A 162 -3.40 3.72 7.10
C TRP A 162 -3.81 2.48 6.31
N SER A 163 -3.30 2.32 5.10
CA SER A 163 -3.64 1.19 4.24
C SER A 163 -3.11 -0.13 4.81
N LEU A 164 -1.91 -0.11 5.38
CA LEU A 164 -1.35 -1.27 6.09
C LEU A 164 -2.13 -1.62 7.35
N PHE A 165 -2.68 -0.63 8.05
CA PHE A 165 -3.58 -0.88 9.19
C PHE A 165 -4.79 -1.70 8.73
N PHE A 166 -5.44 -1.31 7.64
CA PHE A 166 -6.52 -2.11 7.07
C PHE A 166 -6.02 -3.46 6.52
N GLU A 167 -4.82 -3.54 5.96
CA GLU A 167 -4.24 -4.82 5.54
C GLU A 167 -4.04 -5.77 6.75
N TYR A 168 -3.65 -5.26 7.92
CA TYR A 168 -3.61 -6.08 9.15
C TYR A 168 -5.00 -6.58 9.53
N ILE A 169 -6.03 -5.75 9.44
CA ILE A 169 -7.41 -6.17 9.65
C ILE A 169 -7.79 -7.27 8.65
N GLY A 170 -7.46 -7.10 7.37
CA GLY A 170 -7.68 -8.13 6.34
C GLY A 170 -6.98 -9.46 6.67
N ASN A 171 -5.73 -9.41 7.14
CA ASN A 171 -4.99 -10.59 7.58
C ASN A 171 -5.66 -11.28 8.78
N ILE A 172 -6.17 -10.50 9.75
CA ILE A 172 -6.90 -11.01 10.92
C ILE A 172 -8.21 -11.67 10.46
N CYS A 173 -9.00 -10.99 9.64
CA CYS A 173 -10.24 -11.51 9.06
C CYS A 173 -9.99 -12.80 8.27
N TYR A 174 -8.95 -12.83 7.44
CA TYR A 174 -8.54 -14.03 6.73
C TYR A 174 -8.27 -15.19 7.68
N ALA A 175 -7.42 -14.99 8.67
CA ALA A 175 -7.00 -16.05 9.59
C ALA A 175 -8.14 -16.57 10.46
N LEU A 176 -9.05 -15.70 10.92
CA LEU A 176 -10.13 -16.06 11.82
C LEU A 176 -11.29 -16.76 11.11
N PHE A 177 -11.72 -16.27 9.95
CA PHE A 177 -12.95 -16.78 9.32
C PHE A 177 -12.86 -16.95 7.78
N ILE A 178 -12.31 -16.01 6.98
CA ILE A 178 -12.43 -16.07 5.51
C ILE A 178 -11.74 -17.31 4.94
N ARG A 179 -10.63 -17.75 5.51
CA ARG A 179 -9.92 -18.97 5.10
C ARG A 179 -10.79 -20.24 5.11
N ARG A 180 -11.85 -20.24 5.93
CA ARG A 180 -12.80 -21.37 6.05
C ARG A 180 -13.92 -21.32 5.03
N PHE A 181 -14.07 -20.21 4.31
CA PHE A 181 -15.09 -20.09 3.28
C PHE A 181 -14.79 -21.04 2.12
N SER A 182 -15.80 -21.75 1.66
CA SER A 182 -15.71 -22.41 0.35
C SER A 182 -15.57 -21.35 -0.75
N THR A 183 -15.09 -21.75 -1.92
CA THR A 183 -14.96 -20.80 -3.06
C THR A 183 -16.31 -20.17 -3.41
N LYS A 184 -17.41 -20.91 -3.30
CA LYS A 184 -18.78 -20.37 -3.53
C LYS A 184 -19.16 -19.32 -2.48
N VAL A 185 -18.92 -19.59 -1.19
CA VAL A 185 -19.18 -18.63 -0.11
C VAL A 185 -18.30 -17.39 -0.26
N LEU A 186 -17.03 -17.56 -0.60
CA LEU A 186 -16.13 -16.44 -0.89
C LEU A 186 -16.62 -15.60 -2.08
N ALA A 187 -17.15 -16.23 -3.12
CA ALA A 187 -17.71 -15.51 -4.27
C ALA A 187 -18.93 -14.67 -3.89
N VAL A 188 -19.86 -15.23 -3.11
CA VAL A 188 -21.04 -14.51 -2.61
C VAL A 188 -20.62 -13.36 -1.68
N TRP A 189 -19.67 -13.61 -0.75
CA TRP A 189 -19.09 -12.59 0.13
C TRP A 189 -18.48 -11.45 -0.67
N THR A 190 -17.64 -11.76 -1.68
CA THR A 190 -17.01 -10.78 -2.56
C THR A 190 -18.03 -9.99 -3.36
N ALA A 191 -19.08 -10.64 -3.87
CA ALA A 191 -20.15 -9.97 -4.61
C ALA A 191 -20.92 -8.97 -3.73
N ILE A 192 -21.26 -9.36 -2.49
CA ILE A 192 -21.94 -8.47 -1.52
C ILE A 192 -21.06 -7.24 -1.24
N LEU A 193 -19.78 -7.46 -0.92
CA LEU A 193 -18.85 -6.34 -0.69
C LEU A 193 -18.70 -5.45 -1.92
N GLY A 194 -18.67 -6.02 -3.11
CA GLY A 194 -18.59 -5.28 -4.36
C GLY A 194 -19.80 -4.40 -4.60
N VAL A 195 -21.01 -4.91 -4.33
CA VAL A 195 -22.25 -4.11 -4.43
C VAL A 195 -22.26 -2.97 -3.42
N ILE A 196 -21.88 -3.24 -2.15
CA ILE A 196 -21.83 -2.21 -1.12
C ILE A 196 -20.78 -1.15 -1.45
N TYR A 197 -19.60 -1.55 -1.93
CA TYR A 197 -18.56 -0.60 -2.28
C TYR A 197 -18.92 0.20 -3.55
N ALA A 198 -19.53 -0.42 -4.54
CA ALA A 198 -20.05 0.29 -5.72
C ALA A 198 -21.10 1.33 -5.32
N TRP A 199 -22.05 0.98 -4.45
CA TRP A 199 -23.00 1.93 -3.90
C TRP A 199 -22.29 3.08 -3.18
N PHE A 200 -21.31 2.78 -2.32
CA PHE A 200 -20.56 3.79 -1.57
C PHE A 200 -19.83 4.78 -2.49
N ALA A 201 -19.14 4.28 -3.53
CA ALA A 201 -18.35 5.10 -4.45
C ALA A 201 -19.23 5.86 -5.45
N ILE A 202 -20.23 5.21 -6.07
CA ILE A 202 -21.06 5.80 -7.13
C ILE A 202 -22.00 6.87 -6.58
N PHE A 203 -22.55 6.69 -5.38
CA PHE A 203 -23.42 7.66 -4.73
C PHE A 203 -22.69 8.64 -3.83
N ASN A 204 -21.37 8.71 -3.93
CA ASN A 204 -20.53 9.67 -3.20
C ASN A 204 -20.83 9.74 -1.69
N VAL A 205 -20.99 8.56 -1.07
CA VAL A 205 -21.36 8.49 0.37
C VAL A 205 -20.32 9.17 1.25
N SER A 206 -19.06 9.20 0.81
CA SER A 206 -17.96 9.88 1.50
C SER A 206 -18.03 11.41 1.42
N GLY A 207 -18.64 11.96 0.37
CA GLY A 207 -18.61 13.40 0.05
C GLY A 207 -17.34 13.88 -0.63
N TYR A 208 -16.35 12.99 -0.88
CA TYR A 208 -15.05 13.37 -1.48
C TYR A 208 -15.02 13.28 -3.01
N GLU A 209 -16.13 12.93 -3.65
CA GLU A 209 -16.24 12.70 -5.10
C GLU A 209 -15.23 11.67 -5.65
N SER A 210 -14.75 10.80 -4.77
CA SER A 210 -13.83 9.72 -5.07
C SER A 210 -13.85 8.65 -3.98
N GLY A 211 -13.35 7.45 -4.28
CA GLY A 211 -13.10 6.39 -3.30
C GLY A 211 -11.83 6.58 -2.47
N GLY A 212 -11.22 7.76 -2.48
CA GLY A 212 -9.98 8.12 -1.79
C GLY A 212 -10.06 8.20 -0.27
N VAL A 213 -10.83 7.34 0.37
CA VAL A 213 -11.12 7.31 1.82
C VAL A 213 -10.24 6.31 2.58
N GLY A 214 -10.24 6.43 3.91
CA GLY A 214 -9.58 5.49 4.83
C GLY A 214 -8.35 6.05 5.53
N TRP A 215 -7.86 7.22 5.13
CA TRP A 215 -6.61 7.81 5.66
C TRP A 215 -6.78 8.59 6.96
N THR A 216 -8.02 8.91 7.35
CA THR A 216 -8.35 9.71 8.53
C THR A 216 -9.32 9.00 9.46
N MET A 217 -9.27 9.37 10.74
CA MET A 217 -10.21 8.96 11.79
C MET A 217 -11.25 10.05 12.10
N MET A 218 -11.33 11.12 11.30
CA MET A 218 -12.21 12.26 11.58
C MET A 218 -13.70 11.92 11.53
N ASP A 219 -14.08 10.90 10.77
CA ASP A 219 -15.46 10.46 10.66
C ASP A 219 -15.58 8.94 10.48
N ASN A 220 -16.75 8.40 10.86
CA ASN A 220 -17.05 6.99 10.72
C ASN A 220 -17.16 6.55 9.24
N VAL A 221 -17.49 7.47 8.35
CA VAL A 221 -17.64 7.18 6.92
C VAL A 221 -16.29 6.87 6.29
N ASN A 222 -15.25 7.60 6.71
CA ASN A 222 -13.87 7.33 6.29
C ASN A 222 -13.38 5.94 6.77
N ILE A 223 -13.66 5.59 8.02
CA ILE A 223 -13.28 4.28 8.58
C ILE A 223 -14.02 3.16 7.85
N PHE A 224 -15.33 3.30 7.67
CA PHE A 224 -16.16 2.31 6.96
C PHE A 224 -15.76 2.18 5.49
N GLY A 225 -15.56 3.30 4.81
CA GLY A 225 -15.09 3.32 3.43
C GLY A 225 -13.69 2.69 3.27
N GLY A 226 -12.76 2.97 4.18
CA GLY A 226 -11.45 2.35 4.21
C GLY A 226 -11.50 0.83 4.41
N LEU A 227 -12.43 0.35 5.26
CA LEU A 227 -12.66 -1.07 5.45
C LEU A 227 -13.23 -1.73 4.18
N LEU A 228 -14.21 -1.11 3.52
CA LEU A 228 -14.76 -1.59 2.24
C LEU A 228 -13.70 -1.60 1.15
N ARG A 229 -12.96 -0.49 1.04
CA ARG A 229 -11.87 -0.28 0.10
C ARG A 229 -10.77 -1.34 0.23
N MET A 230 -10.52 -1.84 1.44
CA MET A 230 -9.58 -2.95 1.63
C MET A 230 -10.27 -4.30 1.41
N MET A 231 -11.42 -4.56 2.04
CA MET A 231 -11.99 -5.90 2.12
C MET A 231 -12.49 -6.42 0.76
N PHE A 232 -13.01 -5.54 -0.09
CA PHE A 232 -13.52 -5.94 -1.40
C PHE A 232 -12.40 -6.41 -2.34
N PRO A 233 -11.38 -5.58 -2.72
CA PRO A 233 -10.32 -6.03 -3.61
C PRO A 233 -9.45 -7.14 -3.00
N PHE A 234 -9.27 -7.16 -1.68
CA PHE A 234 -8.59 -8.26 -0.99
C PHE A 234 -9.32 -9.59 -1.17
N SER A 235 -10.66 -9.60 -0.96
CA SER A 235 -11.49 -10.79 -1.17
C SER A 235 -11.52 -11.22 -2.65
N LEU A 236 -11.57 -10.27 -3.56
CA LEU A 236 -11.52 -10.52 -5.00
C LEU A 236 -10.15 -11.13 -5.41
N GLY A 237 -9.06 -10.62 -4.86
CA GLY A 237 -7.73 -11.20 -5.04
C GLY A 237 -7.64 -12.65 -4.55
N MET A 238 -8.22 -12.95 -3.39
CA MET A 238 -8.32 -14.34 -2.88
C MET A 238 -9.13 -15.23 -3.82
N LEU A 239 -10.27 -14.74 -4.31
CA LEU A 239 -11.13 -15.47 -5.25
C LEU A 239 -10.39 -15.76 -6.57
N LEU A 240 -9.62 -14.79 -7.06
CA LEU A 240 -8.74 -14.97 -8.22
C LEU A 240 -7.72 -16.09 -7.97
N ALA A 241 -7.02 -16.07 -6.83
CA ALA A 241 -6.01 -17.08 -6.51
C ALA A 241 -6.57 -18.49 -6.46
N ARG A 242 -7.79 -18.67 -5.91
CA ARG A 242 -8.46 -19.98 -5.83
C ARG A 242 -8.90 -20.54 -7.18
N ASN A 243 -9.18 -19.66 -8.14
CA ASN A 243 -9.61 -20.06 -9.49
C ASN A 243 -8.48 -19.94 -10.53
N PHE A 244 -7.29 -19.52 -10.11
CA PHE A 244 -6.18 -19.22 -11.01
C PHE A 244 -5.69 -20.47 -11.73
N LYS A 245 -5.64 -20.38 -13.06
CA LYS A 245 -4.99 -21.35 -13.93
C LYS A 245 -3.94 -20.62 -14.75
N PRO A 246 -2.65 -20.94 -14.56
CA PRO A 246 -1.59 -20.21 -15.23
C PRO A 246 -1.65 -20.44 -16.76
N THR A 247 -1.54 -19.35 -17.50
CA THR A 247 -1.27 -19.32 -18.91
C THR A 247 0.11 -18.68 -19.14
N ARG A 248 0.75 -18.88 -20.27
CA ARG A 248 2.05 -18.25 -20.54
C ARG A 248 1.86 -17.01 -21.40
N VAL A 249 1.93 -15.83 -20.76
CA VAL A 249 1.80 -14.54 -21.45
C VAL A 249 3.16 -13.82 -21.44
N ARG A 250 3.65 -13.47 -22.64
CA ARG A 250 4.90 -12.71 -22.79
C ARG A 250 4.61 -11.21 -22.89
N GLY A 251 5.55 -10.37 -22.39
CA GLY A 251 5.46 -8.92 -22.51
C GLY A 251 4.45 -8.24 -21.60
N ILE A 252 3.67 -8.99 -20.82
CA ILE A 252 2.58 -8.46 -19.99
C ILE A 252 3.08 -7.45 -18.96
N PHE A 253 4.33 -7.56 -18.50
CA PHE A 253 4.89 -6.64 -17.51
C PHE A 253 4.83 -5.19 -17.98
N TRP A 254 5.36 -4.91 -19.16
CA TRP A 254 5.41 -3.55 -19.71
C TRP A 254 4.04 -3.02 -20.10
N ILE A 255 3.19 -3.91 -20.66
CA ILE A 255 1.79 -3.58 -20.99
C ILE A 255 1.03 -3.20 -19.71
N ALA A 256 1.17 -3.98 -18.64
CA ALA A 256 0.48 -3.71 -17.39
C ALA A 256 0.95 -2.41 -16.73
N ILE A 257 2.26 -2.08 -16.79
CA ILE A 257 2.77 -0.78 -16.35
C ILE A 257 2.13 0.36 -17.14
N ALA A 258 2.09 0.24 -18.47
CA ALA A 258 1.49 1.27 -19.33
C ALA A 258 -0.01 1.44 -19.04
N VAL A 259 -0.73 0.34 -18.82
CA VAL A 259 -2.16 0.38 -18.46
C VAL A 259 -2.35 1.06 -17.09
N LEU A 260 -1.58 0.68 -16.05
CA LEU A 260 -1.67 1.32 -14.73
C LEU A 260 -1.36 2.82 -14.82
N PHE A 261 -0.32 3.20 -15.56
CA PHE A 261 0.03 4.61 -15.75
C PHE A 261 -1.10 5.38 -16.43
N ALA A 262 -1.66 4.82 -17.51
CA ALA A 262 -2.77 5.44 -18.24
C ALA A 262 -4.02 5.61 -17.34
N LEU A 263 -4.39 4.58 -16.57
CA LEU A 263 -5.53 4.64 -15.65
C LEU A 263 -5.35 5.70 -14.56
N PHE A 264 -4.14 5.77 -13.98
CA PHE A 264 -3.87 6.74 -12.91
C PHE A 264 -3.81 8.18 -13.43
N SER A 265 -3.51 8.35 -14.72
CA SER A 265 -3.48 9.66 -15.40
C SER A 265 -4.84 10.15 -15.87
N VAL A 266 -5.90 9.37 -15.76
CA VAL A 266 -7.26 9.80 -16.15
C VAL A 266 -7.67 11.01 -15.30
N PRO A 267 -8.16 12.11 -15.89
CA PRO A 267 -8.63 13.27 -15.14
C PRO A 267 -9.86 12.96 -14.30
N PHE A 268 -10.10 13.74 -13.26
CA PHE A 268 -11.36 13.69 -12.54
C PHE A 268 -12.51 14.19 -13.39
N PHE A 269 -13.64 13.54 -13.26
CA PHE A 269 -14.87 13.89 -13.92
C PHE A 269 -15.82 14.58 -12.93
N PRO A 270 -16.56 15.60 -13.34
CA PRO A 270 -17.60 16.17 -12.50
C PRO A 270 -18.72 15.17 -12.25
N SER A 271 -19.33 15.22 -11.08
CA SER A 271 -20.52 14.43 -10.77
C SER A 271 -21.71 14.88 -11.62
N VAL A 272 -22.54 13.95 -12.07
CA VAL A 272 -23.70 14.20 -12.94
C VAL A 272 -24.96 13.68 -12.26
N ASN A 273 -25.93 14.54 -12.02
CA ASN A 273 -27.23 14.19 -11.40
C ASN A 273 -27.09 13.39 -10.07
N GLY A 274 -26.12 13.75 -9.23
CA GLY A 274 -25.85 13.06 -7.96
C GLY A 274 -25.11 11.72 -8.09
N ILE A 275 -24.67 11.39 -9.30
CA ILE A 275 -23.82 10.20 -9.58
C ILE A 275 -22.36 10.63 -9.67
N CYS A 276 -21.52 10.05 -8.85
CA CYS A 276 -20.06 10.24 -8.90
C CYS A 276 -19.47 9.46 -10.08
N VAL A 277 -19.10 10.15 -11.14
CA VAL A 277 -18.53 9.54 -12.35
C VAL A 277 -17.15 8.92 -12.02
N ASN A 278 -16.37 9.56 -11.15
CA ASN A 278 -15.11 9.00 -10.66
C ASN A 278 -15.34 7.67 -9.95
N GLY A 279 -16.39 7.58 -9.10
CA GLY A 279 -16.74 6.31 -8.44
C GLY A 279 -17.08 5.18 -9.43
N ILE A 280 -17.75 5.49 -10.55
CA ILE A 280 -17.98 4.50 -11.64
C ILE A 280 -16.64 4.07 -12.24
N PHE A 281 -15.77 5.03 -12.58
CA PHE A 281 -14.45 4.75 -13.15
C PHE A 281 -13.60 3.88 -12.21
N GLU A 282 -13.55 4.23 -10.93
CA GLU A 282 -12.84 3.49 -9.90
C GLU A 282 -13.34 2.05 -9.78
N MET A 283 -14.66 1.86 -9.75
CA MET A 283 -15.24 0.53 -9.68
C MET A 283 -14.97 -0.29 -10.94
N CYS A 284 -14.95 0.31 -12.13
CA CYS A 284 -14.51 -0.36 -13.35
C CYS A 284 -13.04 -0.79 -13.25
N CYS A 285 -12.16 0.07 -12.73
CA CYS A 285 -10.76 -0.28 -12.51
C CYS A 285 -10.63 -1.47 -11.54
N ILE A 286 -11.30 -1.42 -10.39
CA ILE A 286 -11.15 -2.40 -9.31
C ILE A 286 -11.85 -3.72 -9.66
N MET A 287 -13.01 -3.68 -10.32
CA MET A 287 -13.79 -4.89 -10.62
C MET A 287 -13.34 -5.62 -11.90
N LEU A 288 -12.80 -4.89 -12.89
CA LEU A 288 -12.51 -5.46 -14.21
C LEU A 288 -11.03 -5.41 -14.55
N ILE A 289 -10.40 -4.24 -14.44
CA ILE A 289 -9.05 -4.04 -14.98
C ILE A 289 -8.00 -4.63 -14.02
N PHE A 290 -8.05 -4.31 -12.75
CA PHE A 290 -7.07 -4.85 -11.78
C PHE A 290 -7.11 -6.38 -11.66
N PRO A 291 -8.27 -7.06 -11.60
CA PRO A 291 -8.31 -8.52 -11.65
C PRO A 291 -7.65 -9.09 -12.91
N SER A 292 -7.89 -8.45 -14.07
CA SER A 292 -7.28 -8.84 -15.33
C SER A 292 -5.75 -8.68 -15.30
N LEU A 293 -5.25 -7.57 -14.78
CA LEU A 293 -3.81 -7.33 -14.62
C LEU A 293 -3.17 -8.31 -13.64
N VAL A 294 -3.83 -8.64 -12.53
CA VAL A 294 -3.35 -9.65 -11.57
C VAL A 294 -3.32 -11.03 -12.20
N TRP A 295 -4.38 -11.42 -12.91
CA TRP A 295 -4.43 -12.72 -13.61
C TRP A 295 -3.37 -12.84 -14.68
N LEU A 296 -3.25 -11.85 -15.56
CA LEU A 296 -2.27 -11.81 -16.62
C LEU A 296 -0.83 -11.71 -16.07
N GLY A 297 -0.62 -10.91 -15.02
CA GLY A 297 0.67 -10.78 -14.36
C GLY A 297 1.12 -12.07 -13.67
N ALA A 298 0.19 -12.80 -13.03
CA ALA A 298 0.46 -14.12 -12.47
C ALA A 298 0.74 -15.19 -13.54
N SER A 299 0.16 -15.03 -14.75
CA SER A 299 0.40 -15.88 -15.91
C SER A 299 1.65 -15.47 -16.70
N GLY A 300 2.23 -14.30 -16.38
CA GLY A 300 3.31 -13.71 -17.15
C GLY A 300 4.65 -14.42 -16.96
N VAL A 301 5.41 -14.46 -18.04
CA VAL A 301 6.79 -14.94 -18.05
C VAL A 301 7.71 -13.84 -18.57
N THR A 302 8.80 -13.59 -17.84
CA THR A 302 9.88 -12.74 -18.35
C THR A 302 10.74 -13.57 -19.31
N SER A 303 10.96 -13.04 -20.52
CA SER A 303 11.71 -13.75 -21.57
C SER A 303 13.17 -13.34 -21.65
N ASP A 304 13.54 -12.26 -20.96
CA ASP A 304 14.89 -11.68 -20.99
C ASP A 304 15.41 -11.36 -19.58
N LYS A 305 16.75 -11.31 -19.46
CA LYS A 305 17.43 -11.04 -18.19
C LYS A 305 17.17 -9.62 -17.65
N ALA A 306 17.01 -8.64 -18.55
CA ALA A 306 16.80 -7.25 -18.15
C ALA A 306 15.43 -7.08 -17.51
N SER A 307 14.35 -7.54 -18.16
CA SER A 307 12.98 -7.52 -17.58
C SER A 307 12.92 -8.28 -16.27
N THR A 308 13.60 -9.44 -16.17
CA THR A 308 13.68 -10.21 -14.91
C THR A 308 14.39 -9.41 -13.81
N GLY A 309 15.49 -8.73 -14.14
CA GLY A 309 16.23 -7.88 -13.21
C GLY A 309 15.40 -6.70 -12.72
N VAL A 310 14.71 -6.02 -13.64
CA VAL A 310 13.81 -4.89 -13.32
C VAL A 310 12.66 -5.35 -12.43
N CYS A 311 11.97 -6.45 -12.77
CA CYS A 311 10.89 -7.01 -11.95
C CYS A 311 11.36 -7.32 -10.52
N LYS A 312 12.54 -7.93 -10.40
CA LYS A 312 13.11 -8.26 -9.09
C LYS A 312 13.44 -7.00 -8.29
N PHE A 313 14.16 -6.04 -8.88
CA PHE A 313 14.52 -4.80 -8.22
C PHE A 313 13.28 -4.04 -7.73
N LEU A 314 12.31 -3.82 -8.62
CA LEU A 314 11.06 -3.14 -8.28
C LEU A 314 10.27 -3.89 -7.20
N GLY A 315 10.21 -5.21 -7.29
CA GLY A 315 9.55 -6.06 -6.29
C GLY A 315 10.20 -5.94 -4.91
N ASP A 316 11.53 -5.96 -4.86
CA ASP A 316 12.31 -5.87 -3.62
C ASP A 316 12.12 -4.51 -2.92
N ILE A 317 12.15 -3.40 -3.66
CA ILE A 317 11.98 -2.06 -3.09
C ILE A 317 10.53 -1.64 -2.86
N SER A 318 9.53 -2.36 -3.41
CA SER A 318 8.13 -1.92 -3.44
C SER A 318 7.57 -1.56 -2.06
N TYR A 319 7.74 -2.45 -1.08
CA TYR A 319 7.24 -2.26 0.27
C TYR A 319 8.06 -1.22 1.06
N PRO A 320 9.40 -1.27 1.07
CA PRO A 320 10.20 -0.19 1.63
C PRO A 320 9.84 1.18 1.07
N LEU A 321 9.74 1.33 -0.25
CA LEU A 321 9.39 2.59 -0.89
C LEU A 321 8.03 3.10 -0.44
N TYR A 322 7.02 2.22 -0.40
CA TYR A 322 5.69 2.59 0.06
C TYR A 322 5.67 3.10 1.51
N ILE A 323 6.57 2.61 2.36
CA ILE A 323 6.66 3.05 3.76
C ILE A 323 7.47 4.32 3.94
N VAL A 324 8.59 4.49 3.22
CA VAL A 324 9.52 5.59 3.53
C VAL A 324 9.24 6.87 2.76
N HIS A 325 8.41 6.84 1.71
CA HIS A 325 8.29 8.00 0.81
C HIS A 325 7.57 9.19 1.45
N TYR A 326 6.49 8.97 2.15
CA TYR A 326 5.62 10.05 2.59
C TYR A 326 6.24 10.96 3.67
N PRO A 327 7.06 10.46 4.61
CA PRO A 327 7.86 11.32 5.46
C PRO A 327 8.73 12.33 4.70
N VAL A 328 9.27 11.96 3.55
CA VAL A 328 10.02 12.87 2.66
C VAL A 328 9.06 13.84 1.95
N MET A 329 7.88 13.37 1.56
CA MET A 329 6.85 14.22 0.95
C MET A 329 6.36 15.32 1.89
N TYR A 330 6.25 15.07 3.18
CA TYR A 330 5.91 16.13 4.15
C TYR A 330 6.91 17.30 4.15
N LEU A 331 8.21 17.01 4.04
CA LEU A 331 9.22 18.06 3.91
C LEU A 331 9.09 18.80 2.57
N PHE A 332 8.78 18.07 1.50
CA PHE A 332 8.53 18.65 0.19
C PHE A 332 7.31 19.58 0.21
N TYR A 333 6.19 19.15 0.81
CA TYR A 333 4.98 19.98 0.94
C TYR A 333 5.25 21.26 1.74
N ALA A 334 5.93 21.14 2.87
CA ALA A 334 6.34 22.31 3.67
C ALA A 334 7.25 23.26 2.87
N TRP A 335 8.14 22.72 2.04
CA TRP A 335 9.00 23.50 1.16
C TRP A 335 8.21 24.22 0.06
N LEU A 336 7.22 23.55 -0.55
CA LEU A 336 6.33 24.14 -1.56
C LEU A 336 5.55 25.32 -0.97
N ILE A 337 4.92 25.13 0.17
CA ILE A 337 4.15 26.18 0.89
C ILE A 337 5.05 27.38 1.19
N LYS A 338 6.25 27.13 1.73
CA LYS A 338 7.19 28.19 2.11
C LYS A 338 7.67 29.02 0.92
N ASN A 339 7.86 28.39 -0.24
CA ASN A 339 8.39 29.05 -1.44
C ASN A 339 7.29 29.48 -2.41
N GLN A 340 6.02 29.14 -2.16
CA GLN A 340 4.88 29.45 -3.02
C GLN A 340 5.06 28.95 -4.46
N LEU A 341 5.52 27.69 -4.60
CA LEU A 341 5.79 27.02 -5.88
C LEU A 341 4.85 25.82 -6.02
N TYR A 342 4.04 25.80 -7.09
CA TYR A 342 2.92 24.85 -7.19
C TYR A 342 2.89 24.06 -8.50
N THR A 343 3.92 24.20 -9.34
CA THR A 343 3.97 23.53 -10.63
C THR A 343 5.24 22.70 -10.82
N LEU A 344 5.12 21.64 -11.61
CA LEU A 344 6.26 20.80 -11.98
C LEU A 344 7.32 21.59 -12.76
N GLY A 345 6.89 22.53 -13.61
CA GLY A 345 7.81 23.35 -14.41
C GLY A 345 8.76 24.18 -13.55
N GLU A 346 8.27 24.72 -12.43
CA GLU A 346 9.07 25.53 -11.50
C GLU A 346 9.96 24.68 -10.57
N THR A 347 9.57 23.42 -10.32
CA THR A 347 10.13 22.61 -9.22
C THR A 347 10.78 21.29 -9.68
N TRP A 348 10.88 21.03 -10.97
CA TRP A 348 11.30 19.73 -11.51
C TRP A 348 12.61 19.19 -10.92
N GLN A 349 13.59 20.08 -10.64
CA GLN A 349 14.87 19.70 -10.04
C GLN A 349 14.69 19.17 -8.62
N VAL A 350 13.84 19.86 -7.81
CA VAL A 350 13.53 19.44 -6.44
C VAL A 350 12.71 18.16 -6.47
N VAL A 351 11.74 18.05 -7.38
CA VAL A 351 10.97 16.81 -7.58
C VAL A 351 11.88 15.64 -7.95
N ALA A 352 12.84 15.83 -8.86
CA ALA A 352 13.82 14.80 -9.20
C ALA A 352 14.68 14.39 -7.98
N CYS A 353 15.11 15.35 -7.15
CA CYS A 353 15.84 15.08 -5.91
C CYS A 353 14.96 14.32 -4.90
N VAL A 354 13.70 14.73 -4.70
CA VAL A 354 12.74 14.06 -3.82
C VAL A 354 12.50 12.61 -4.27
N TYR A 355 12.31 12.42 -5.57
CA TYR A 355 12.08 11.10 -6.15
C TYR A 355 13.31 10.19 -5.97
N ALA A 356 14.50 10.69 -6.30
CA ALA A 356 15.75 9.96 -6.11
C ALA A 356 16.00 9.63 -4.64
N THR A 357 15.76 10.60 -3.73
CA THR A 357 15.90 10.41 -2.27
C THR A 357 14.98 9.28 -1.79
N ASN A 358 13.73 9.25 -2.23
CA ASN A 358 12.78 8.19 -1.85
C ASN A 358 13.23 6.80 -2.30
N VAL A 359 13.73 6.67 -3.54
CA VAL A 359 14.24 5.39 -4.08
C VAL A 359 15.49 4.94 -3.34
N LEU A 360 16.44 5.86 -3.10
CA LEU A 360 17.67 5.56 -2.37
C LEU A 360 17.40 5.19 -0.91
N LEU A 361 16.50 5.93 -0.24
CA LEU A 361 16.09 5.66 1.13
C LEU A 361 15.39 4.29 1.25
N ALA A 362 14.52 3.96 0.29
CA ALA A 362 13.86 2.67 0.23
C ALA A 362 14.87 1.52 0.07
N PHE A 363 15.84 1.68 -0.82
CA PHE A 363 16.90 0.69 -1.02
C PHE A 363 17.80 0.55 0.22
N ALA A 364 18.19 1.67 0.84
CA ALA A 364 18.96 1.65 2.09
C ALA A 364 18.18 0.99 3.22
N ALA A 365 16.90 1.36 3.42
CA ALA A 365 16.05 0.74 4.44
C ALA A 365 15.86 -0.76 4.20
N LEU A 366 15.72 -1.21 2.95
CA LEU A 366 15.67 -2.62 2.59
C LEU A 366 16.95 -3.35 3.01
N LYS A 367 18.12 -2.85 2.57
CA LYS A 367 19.39 -3.57 2.72
C LYS A 367 19.97 -3.47 4.11
N LEU A 368 19.90 -2.29 4.74
CA LEU A 368 20.55 -2.03 6.03
C LEU A 368 19.68 -2.41 7.23
N TYR A 369 18.35 -2.47 7.03
CA TYR A 369 17.42 -2.68 8.13
C TYR A 369 16.45 -3.86 7.89
N ASP A 370 15.60 -3.82 6.86
CA ASP A 370 14.51 -4.78 6.67
C ASP A 370 15.03 -6.23 6.51
N GLU A 371 15.97 -6.46 5.58
CA GLU A 371 16.52 -7.80 5.37
C GLU A 371 17.23 -8.36 6.62
N PRO A 372 18.13 -7.60 7.30
CA PRO A 372 18.79 -8.08 8.53
C PRO A 372 17.80 -8.34 9.67
N VAL A 373 16.87 -7.43 9.92
CA VAL A 373 15.88 -7.54 11.01
C VAL A 373 14.95 -8.73 10.78
N ARG A 374 14.45 -8.92 9.55
CA ARG A 374 13.62 -10.08 9.22
C ARG A 374 14.34 -11.39 9.38
N LYS A 375 15.61 -11.46 8.97
CA LYS A 375 16.47 -12.66 9.20
C LYS A 375 16.61 -12.96 10.69
N TRP A 376 16.94 -11.95 11.48
CA TRP A 376 17.10 -12.09 12.92
C TRP A 376 15.81 -12.52 13.62
N LEU A 377 14.66 -11.86 13.30
CA LEU A 377 13.37 -12.22 13.86
C LEU A 377 12.92 -13.63 13.45
N THR A 378 13.13 -14.00 12.19
CA THR A 378 12.82 -15.36 11.70
C THR A 378 13.57 -16.44 12.48
N ALA A 379 14.85 -16.21 12.74
CA ALA A 379 15.67 -17.12 13.55
C ALA A 379 15.21 -17.15 15.01
N LYS A 380 15.01 -15.97 15.63
CA LYS A 380 14.62 -15.84 17.04
C LYS A 380 13.24 -16.43 17.33
N LEU A 381 12.28 -16.23 16.43
CA LEU A 381 10.91 -16.74 16.56
C LEU A 381 10.76 -18.19 16.06
N LYS A 382 11.84 -18.82 15.62
CA LYS A 382 11.88 -20.20 15.10
C LYS A 382 10.86 -20.45 14.00
N ILE A 383 10.67 -19.46 13.11
CA ILE A 383 9.69 -19.53 12.02
C ILE A 383 10.20 -20.54 10.97
N GLY A 384 9.39 -21.59 10.71
CA GLY A 384 9.73 -22.64 9.73
C GLY A 384 10.58 -23.77 10.26
N MET A 385 11.02 -23.74 11.52
CA MET A 385 11.64 -24.90 12.15
C MET A 385 10.57 -25.95 12.51
N LYS A 386 10.77 -27.21 12.11
CA LYS A 386 9.94 -28.32 12.62
C LYS A 386 10.18 -28.42 14.13
N LYS A 387 9.08 -28.46 14.89
CA LYS A 387 9.11 -29.02 16.24
C LYS A 387 9.32 -30.50 16.18
#